data_97e49e0f86dbceba4a3cf37ff62db476
#
_entry.id   97e49e0f86dbceba4a3cf37ff62db476
#
_cell.length_a   1.000
_cell.length_b   1.000
_cell.length_c   1.000
_cell.angle_alpha   90.00
_cell.angle_beta   90.00
_cell.angle_gamma   90.00
#
_symmetry.space_group_name_H-M   'P 1'
#
loop_
_entity.id
_entity.type
_entity.pdbx_description
1 polymer ?
#
loop_
_entity_poly.entity_id
_entity_poly.type
_entity_poly.pdbx_seq_one_letter_code
_entity_poly.pdbx_strand_id
1 'polypeptide(L)'
;PIPGNEMQLKSDRKCVIIFLSIFSVQREKKVITVRDGKYITIMSDRTQLVLNASAILYDLMIDKTAEIHVSGGKIYKTRMKISDLEEALGDNFLKAHRGCLVSARAIHDITDHIDLNNGESLIYTLRKKKQIIAQFQAAQKRLISSFAQDEAPSTEEEYQAHYCGFEAMPFAFTDIEMIFDEKRRAVDWVFRYGNPALAKLEKLPLKTLIGSSFGSLFSNMDAKWLRLYERAALYGERLEVMDYSPEIGAWLKVICFPTFQGHCGCILFDLSDIAYTKISRQGSQAMMRYFDKSQEMTDSL
;
A
#
# COMPACT_ATOMS: atom_id res chain seq x y z
N PRO A 1 37.64 26.97 -39.04
CA PRO A 1 36.52 26.06 -39.03
C PRO A 1 36.73 25.00 -37.97
N ILE A 2 35.92 25.07 -36.92
CA ILE A 2 35.92 24.17 -35.77
C ILE A 2 34.75 23.23 -35.99
N PRO A 3 34.89 21.90 -35.93
CA PRO A 3 33.74 21.00 -36.05
C PRO A 3 33.00 20.95 -34.70
N GLY A 4 31.68 21.13 -34.80
CA GLY A 4 30.76 21.22 -33.67
C GLY A 4 30.46 19.86 -33.03
N ASN A 5 30.23 19.97 -31.75
CA ASN A 5 29.71 18.94 -30.85
C ASN A 5 28.23 18.60 -31.16
N GLU A 6 27.96 17.46 -31.76
CA GLU A 6 26.60 16.89 -31.95
C GLU A 6 26.32 15.65 -31.11
N MET A 7 26.87 15.53 -29.90
CA MET A 7 26.72 14.28 -29.14
C MET A 7 26.23 14.45 -27.69
N GLN A 8 25.49 15.53 -27.37
CA GLN A 8 25.03 15.77 -26.01
C GLN A 8 23.53 16.05 -25.87
N LEU A 9 22.72 15.82 -26.90
CA LEU A 9 21.29 16.15 -26.91
C LEU A 9 20.35 14.92 -26.98
N LYS A 10 20.86 13.69 -26.84
CA LYS A 10 20.02 12.48 -26.88
C LYS A 10 19.65 11.87 -25.53
N SER A 11 20.29 12.33 -24.43
CA SER A 11 20.02 11.81 -23.08
C SER A 11 18.80 12.47 -22.41
N ASP A 12 18.54 13.76 -22.72
CA ASP A 12 17.52 14.50 -21.95
C ASP A 12 16.07 14.27 -22.39
N ARG A 13 15.84 13.59 -23.52
CA ARG A 13 14.47 13.35 -24.01
C ARG A 13 13.77 12.15 -23.35
N LYS A 14 14.48 11.24 -22.72
CA LYS A 14 13.84 10.07 -22.07
C LYS A 14 13.27 10.37 -20.71
N CYS A 15 13.85 11.29 -19.94
CA CYS A 15 13.32 11.67 -18.62
C CYS A 15 12.06 12.53 -18.69
N VAL A 16 11.88 13.35 -19.73
CA VAL A 16 10.73 14.25 -19.88
C VAL A 16 9.47 13.50 -20.35
N ILE A 17 9.62 12.38 -21.06
CA ILE A 17 8.46 11.62 -21.60
C ILE A 17 7.70 10.86 -20.51
N ILE A 18 8.34 10.50 -19.40
CA ILE A 18 7.67 9.77 -18.29
C ILE A 18 6.75 10.70 -17.48
N PHE A 19 7.02 12.01 -17.46
CA PHE A 19 6.19 12.98 -16.69
C PHE A 19 4.97 13.50 -17.46
N LEU A 20 4.97 13.43 -18.79
CA LEU A 20 3.90 13.98 -19.63
C LEU A 20 2.84 12.95 -20.06
N SER A 21 3.05 11.66 -19.80
CA SER A 21 2.03 10.62 -20.10
C SER A 21 0.89 10.54 -19.08
N ILE A 22 0.90 11.38 -18.03
CA ILE A 22 -0.12 11.40 -16.97
C ILE A 22 -1.27 12.35 -17.27
N PHE A 23 -1.14 13.27 -18.25
CA PHE A 23 -2.17 14.25 -18.58
C PHE A 23 -2.42 14.37 -20.09
N SER A 24 -3.06 13.39 -20.70
CA SER A 24 -3.80 13.62 -21.94
C SER A 24 -5.17 12.95 -21.88
N VAL A 25 -6.17 13.75 -21.56
CA VAL A 25 -7.58 13.40 -21.70
C VAL A 25 -7.95 13.55 -23.17
N GLN A 26 -8.12 12.44 -23.91
CA GLN A 26 -8.91 12.41 -25.12
C GLN A 26 -10.15 11.56 -24.90
N ARG A 27 -11.31 12.22 -25.10
CA ARG A 27 -12.65 11.62 -25.10
C ARG A 27 -12.79 10.71 -26.31
N GLU A 28 -12.58 9.42 -26.12
CA GLU A 28 -13.23 8.39 -26.93
C GLU A 28 -13.69 7.29 -25.98
N LYS A 29 -14.90 6.76 -26.22
CA LYS A 29 -15.46 5.60 -25.52
C LYS A 29 -14.59 4.37 -25.77
N LYS A 30 -13.44 4.31 -25.13
CA LYS A 30 -12.62 3.12 -24.98
C LYS A 30 -12.74 2.67 -23.54
N VAL A 31 -13.20 1.43 -23.35
CA VAL A 31 -13.04 0.68 -22.11
C VAL A 31 -11.58 0.86 -21.69
N ILE A 32 -11.34 1.72 -20.71
CA ILE A 32 -10.02 1.91 -20.12
C ILE A 32 -9.78 0.61 -19.34
N THR A 33 -9.07 -0.32 -19.93
CA THR A 33 -8.45 -1.42 -19.19
C THR A 33 -7.33 -0.79 -18.37
N VAL A 34 -7.69 -0.28 -17.21
CA VAL A 34 -6.70 0.07 -16.19
C VAL A 34 -6.08 -1.26 -15.79
N ARG A 35 -4.77 -1.42 -16.00
CA ARG A 35 -4.02 -2.58 -15.54
C ARG A 35 -4.38 -2.78 -14.06
N ASP A 36 -4.89 -3.99 -13.73
CA ASP A 36 -5.16 -4.53 -12.40
C ASP A 36 -6.39 -4.06 -11.60
N GLY A 37 -7.46 -3.65 -12.24
CA GLY A 37 -8.70 -3.39 -11.51
C GLY A 37 -9.88 -4.21 -12.05
N LYS A 38 -10.16 -5.38 -11.47
CA LYS A 38 -11.47 -5.97 -11.64
C LYS A 38 -12.49 -5.08 -10.93
N TYR A 39 -13.43 -4.55 -11.66
CA TYR A 39 -14.51 -3.74 -11.11
C TYR A 39 -15.79 -4.57 -11.02
N ILE A 40 -16.51 -4.40 -9.93
CA ILE A 40 -17.85 -4.96 -9.77
C ILE A 40 -18.89 -3.84 -9.73
N THR A 41 -20.05 -4.12 -10.29
CA THR A 41 -21.18 -3.18 -10.23
C THR A 41 -22.21 -3.69 -9.25
N ILE A 42 -22.59 -2.86 -8.30
CA ILE A 42 -23.60 -3.17 -7.29
C ILE A 42 -24.72 -2.13 -7.30
N MET A 43 -25.88 -2.51 -6.81
CA MET A 43 -26.95 -1.56 -6.47
C MET A 43 -26.91 -1.30 -4.98
N SER A 44 -26.64 -0.06 -4.57
CA SER A 44 -26.69 0.41 -3.19
C SER A 44 -27.58 1.64 -3.11
N ASP A 45 -28.56 1.65 -2.19
CA ASP A 45 -29.49 2.76 -1.99
C ASP A 45 -30.16 3.25 -3.28
N ARG A 46 -30.57 2.31 -4.15
CA ARG A 46 -31.18 2.57 -5.47
C ARG A 46 -30.24 3.23 -6.49
N THR A 47 -28.97 3.36 -6.16
CA THR A 47 -27.93 3.92 -7.03
C THR A 47 -27.00 2.81 -7.50
N GLN A 48 -26.68 2.82 -8.77
CA GLN A 48 -25.66 1.92 -9.33
C GLN A 48 -24.27 2.45 -8.98
N LEU A 49 -23.47 1.64 -8.34
CA LEU A 49 -22.10 1.94 -7.94
C LEU A 49 -21.13 0.95 -8.58
N VAL A 50 -19.98 1.46 -8.98
CA VAL A 50 -18.87 0.66 -9.49
C VAL A 50 -17.77 0.66 -8.44
N LEU A 51 -17.44 -0.51 -7.91
CA LEU A 51 -16.42 -0.70 -6.90
C LEU A 51 -15.20 -1.41 -7.48
N ASN A 52 -14.02 -0.95 -7.12
CA ASN A 52 -12.80 -1.67 -7.41
C ASN A 52 -12.69 -2.88 -6.47
N ALA A 53 -12.60 -4.09 -7.02
CA ALA A 53 -12.48 -5.31 -6.25
C ALA A 53 -11.25 -5.34 -5.32
N SER A 54 -10.15 -4.68 -5.71
CA SER A 54 -8.95 -4.59 -4.87
C SER A 54 -9.14 -3.74 -3.61
N ALA A 55 -10.13 -2.85 -3.60
CA ALA A 55 -10.47 -2.05 -2.43
C ALA A 55 -11.41 -2.79 -1.46
N ILE A 56 -12.01 -3.91 -1.86
CA ILE A 56 -12.93 -4.68 -1.03
C ILE A 56 -12.11 -5.56 -0.09
N LEU A 57 -12.35 -5.41 1.22
CA LEU A 57 -11.72 -6.22 2.25
C LEU A 57 -12.48 -7.53 2.46
N TYR A 58 -13.79 -7.42 2.67
CA TYR A 58 -14.69 -8.57 2.81
C TYR A 58 -16.13 -8.15 2.55
N ASP A 59 -16.99 -9.09 2.33
CA ASP A 59 -18.44 -8.92 2.41
C ASP A 59 -19.06 -9.83 3.47
N LEU A 60 -20.14 -9.36 4.07
CA LEU A 60 -20.85 -10.07 5.11
C LEU A 60 -22.36 -9.99 4.87
N MET A 61 -23.01 -11.15 4.77
CA MET A 61 -24.45 -11.22 4.67
C MET A 61 -25.08 -11.04 6.04
N ILE A 62 -25.80 -9.93 6.20
CA ILE A 62 -26.61 -9.65 7.39
C ILE A 62 -28.07 -9.67 6.95
N ASP A 63 -28.83 -10.60 7.49
CA ASP A 63 -30.18 -10.92 7.08
C ASP A 63 -30.26 -11.21 5.57
N LYS A 64 -30.82 -10.32 4.77
CA LYS A 64 -30.96 -10.43 3.31
C LYS A 64 -30.14 -9.39 2.55
N THR A 65 -29.23 -8.71 3.23
CA THR A 65 -28.41 -7.63 2.69
C THR A 65 -26.95 -8.00 2.84
N ALA A 66 -26.18 -7.87 1.77
CA ALA A 66 -24.73 -7.97 1.83
C ALA A 66 -24.14 -6.60 2.17
N GLU A 67 -23.33 -6.55 3.19
CA GLU A 67 -22.50 -5.40 3.56
C GLU A 67 -21.10 -5.61 3.00
N ILE A 68 -20.68 -4.74 2.07
CA ILE A 68 -19.37 -4.77 1.42
C ILE A 68 -18.47 -3.76 2.12
N HIS A 69 -17.49 -4.25 2.84
CA HIS A 69 -16.52 -3.46 3.57
C HIS A 69 -15.32 -3.16 2.67
N VAL A 70 -14.99 -1.90 2.51
CA VAL A 70 -13.87 -1.46 1.67
C VAL A 70 -12.77 -0.77 2.48
N SER A 71 -11.58 -0.73 1.93
CA SER A 71 -10.47 0.05 2.49
C SER A 71 -10.89 1.50 2.71
N GLY A 72 -10.49 2.08 3.87
CA GLY A 72 -10.94 3.41 4.28
C GLY A 72 -12.24 3.43 5.11
N GLY A 73 -12.70 2.25 5.57
CA GLY A 73 -13.79 2.12 6.56
C GLY A 73 -15.20 2.35 6.02
N LYS A 74 -15.38 2.51 4.70
CA LYS A 74 -16.71 2.69 4.11
C LYS A 74 -17.39 1.34 3.89
N ILE A 75 -18.69 1.29 4.13
CA ILE A 75 -19.53 0.10 3.97
C ILE A 75 -20.61 0.41 2.94
N TYR A 76 -20.77 -0.48 1.95
CA TYR A 76 -21.83 -0.42 0.96
C TYR A 76 -22.81 -1.57 1.17
N LYS A 77 -24.10 -1.28 1.08
CA LYS A 77 -25.16 -2.28 1.27
C LYS A 77 -25.78 -2.64 -0.08
N THR A 78 -25.90 -3.95 -0.35
CA THR A 78 -26.52 -4.43 -1.59
C THR A 78 -27.40 -5.64 -1.31
N ARG A 79 -28.39 -5.89 -2.18
CA ARG A 79 -29.25 -7.09 -2.13
C ARG A 79 -28.71 -8.24 -3.00
N MET A 80 -27.49 -8.12 -3.53
CA MET A 80 -26.86 -9.20 -4.27
C MET A 80 -26.68 -10.43 -3.38
N LYS A 81 -26.87 -11.61 -3.96
CA LYS A 81 -26.59 -12.86 -3.23
C LYS A 81 -25.09 -13.07 -3.08
N ILE A 82 -24.70 -13.78 -2.06
CA ILE A 82 -23.28 -14.11 -1.83
C ILE A 82 -22.68 -14.90 -3.01
N SER A 83 -23.49 -15.75 -3.68
CA SER A 83 -23.05 -16.48 -4.88
C SER A 83 -22.72 -15.58 -6.05
N ASP A 84 -23.51 -14.52 -6.25
CA ASP A 84 -23.31 -13.57 -7.34
C ASP A 84 -22.10 -12.69 -7.08
N LEU A 85 -21.86 -12.34 -5.80
CA LEU A 85 -20.65 -11.65 -5.36
C LEU A 85 -19.41 -12.55 -5.51
N GLU A 86 -19.50 -13.83 -5.14
CA GLU A 86 -18.42 -14.81 -5.28
C GLU A 86 -17.99 -14.94 -6.75
N GLU A 87 -18.96 -15.06 -7.67
CA GLU A 87 -18.70 -15.10 -9.11
C GLU A 87 -18.10 -13.80 -9.64
N ALA A 88 -18.67 -12.66 -9.22
CA ALA A 88 -18.21 -11.35 -9.62
C ALA A 88 -16.78 -11.03 -9.12
N LEU A 89 -16.46 -11.37 -7.89
CA LEU A 89 -15.16 -11.12 -7.25
C LEU A 89 -14.08 -12.13 -7.69
N GLY A 90 -14.47 -13.39 -7.87
CA GLY A 90 -13.61 -14.48 -8.38
C GLY A 90 -12.62 -15.01 -7.35
N ASP A 91 -11.60 -15.72 -7.84
CA ASP A 91 -10.73 -16.60 -7.06
C ASP A 91 -9.79 -15.90 -6.05
N ASN A 92 -9.71 -14.58 -6.08
CA ASN A 92 -8.94 -13.81 -5.10
C ASN A 92 -9.74 -13.55 -3.80
N PHE A 93 -10.99 -14.02 -3.76
CA PHE A 93 -11.83 -13.99 -2.57
C PHE A 93 -12.08 -15.39 -2.06
N LEU A 94 -11.95 -15.56 -0.76
CA LEU A 94 -12.15 -16.82 -0.05
C LEU A 94 -13.50 -16.81 0.64
N LYS A 95 -14.20 -17.95 0.61
CA LYS A 95 -15.45 -18.14 1.35
C LYS A 95 -15.16 -18.56 2.79
N ALA A 96 -15.15 -17.61 3.71
CA ALA A 96 -14.95 -17.86 5.14
C ALA A 96 -16.08 -18.72 5.72
N HIS A 97 -17.31 -18.39 5.38
CA HIS A 97 -18.51 -19.21 5.66
C HIS A 97 -19.62 -18.90 4.65
N ARG A 98 -20.83 -19.49 4.85
CA ARG A 98 -21.95 -19.38 3.88
C ARG A 98 -22.40 -17.95 3.57
N GLY A 99 -22.07 -16.99 4.42
CA GLY A 99 -22.47 -15.59 4.29
C GLY A 99 -21.31 -14.61 4.34
N CYS A 100 -20.06 -15.06 4.11
CA CYS A 100 -18.91 -14.17 4.14
C CYS A 100 -17.88 -14.58 3.09
N LEU A 101 -17.48 -13.60 2.26
CA LEU A 101 -16.30 -13.69 1.39
C LEU A 101 -15.25 -12.70 1.89
N VAL A 102 -13.99 -13.06 1.83
CA VAL A 102 -12.88 -12.25 2.28
C VAL A 102 -11.79 -12.19 1.21
N SER A 103 -11.29 -11.01 0.94
CA SER A 103 -10.20 -10.79 -0.01
C SER A 103 -8.90 -11.39 0.52
N ALA A 104 -8.19 -12.17 -0.29
CA ALA A 104 -6.88 -12.70 0.07
C ALA A 104 -5.87 -11.58 0.38
N ARG A 105 -5.99 -10.40 -0.26
CA ARG A 105 -5.14 -9.23 0.00
C ARG A 105 -5.37 -8.63 1.40
N ALA A 106 -6.57 -8.78 1.94
CA ALA A 106 -6.93 -8.25 3.25
C ALA A 106 -6.51 -9.16 4.40
N ILE A 107 -6.22 -10.44 4.13
CA ILE A 107 -5.87 -11.42 5.16
C ILE A 107 -4.43 -11.20 5.62
N HIS A 108 -4.27 -11.04 6.93
CA HIS A 108 -2.98 -11.02 7.60
C HIS A 108 -2.55 -12.42 8.06
N ASP A 109 -3.42 -13.14 8.79
CA ASP A 109 -3.15 -14.52 9.23
C ASP A 109 -4.47 -15.30 9.36
N ILE A 110 -4.36 -16.63 9.38
CA ILE A 110 -5.48 -17.54 9.59
C ILE A 110 -5.15 -18.48 10.75
N THR A 111 -5.66 -18.16 11.91
CA THR A 111 -5.50 -18.94 13.13
C THR A 111 -6.83 -19.64 13.47
N ASP A 112 -7.50 -19.27 14.54
CA ASP A 112 -8.88 -19.67 14.88
C ASP A 112 -9.89 -18.66 14.32
N HIS A 113 -9.39 -17.52 13.84
CA HIS A 113 -10.07 -16.49 13.09
C HIS A 113 -9.28 -16.18 11.83
N ILE A 114 -9.88 -15.42 10.92
CA ILE A 114 -9.19 -14.77 9.81
C ILE A 114 -8.91 -13.35 10.27
N ASP A 115 -7.65 -13.07 10.58
CA ASP A 115 -7.21 -11.75 11.00
C ASP A 115 -6.88 -10.89 9.76
N LEU A 116 -7.41 -9.69 9.73
CA LEU A 116 -7.26 -8.76 8.61
C LEU A 116 -6.17 -7.72 8.88
N ASN A 117 -5.62 -7.17 7.80
CA ASN A 117 -4.59 -6.14 7.85
C ASN A 117 -5.06 -4.83 8.53
N ASN A 118 -6.36 -4.59 8.62
CA ASN A 118 -6.95 -3.44 9.30
C ASN A 118 -7.22 -3.67 10.78
N GLY A 119 -6.83 -4.84 11.32
CA GLY A 119 -7.03 -5.22 12.72
C GLY A 119 -8.35 -5.90 13.04
N GLU A 120 -9.27 -6.00 12.08
CA GLU A 120 -10.51 -6.76 12.25
C GLU A 120 -10.26 -8.26 12.16
N SER A 121 -11.13 -9.06 12.81
CA SER A 121 -11.08 -10.52 12.77
C SER A 121 -12.43 -11.09 12.32
N LEU A 122 -12.39 -12.03 11.37
CA LEU A 122 -13.57 -12.67 10.82
C LEU A 122 -13.67 -14.14 11.28
N ILE A 123 -14.89 -14.57 11.57
CA ILE A 123 -15.17 -15.97 11.88
C ILE A 123 -15.21 -16.77 10.59
N TYR A 124 -14.69 -17.99 10.63
CA TYR A 124 -14.81 -18.93 9.52
C TYR A 124 -15.25 -20.33 9.96
N THR A 125 -15.60 -21.18 9.01
CA THR A 125 -16.01 -22.55 9.29
C THR A 125 -14.80 -23.42 9.66
N LEU A 126 -14.53 -23.65 10.95
CA LEU A 126 -13.34 -24.36 11.46
C LEU A 126 -13.10 -25.72 10.79
N ARG A 127 -14.15 -26.48 10.48
CA ARG A 127 -14.03 -27.75 9.74
C ARG A 127 -13.37 -27.61 8.37
N LYS A 128 -13.35 -26.39 7.80
CA LYS A 128 -12.74 -26.07 6.52
C LYS A 128 -11.36 -25.40 6.64
N LYS A 129 -10.78 -25.35 7.84
CA LYS A 129 -9.50 -24.65 8.09
C LYS A 129 -8.43 -25.00 7.05
N LYS A 130 -8.17 -26.30 6.83
CA LYS A 130 -7.17 -26.75 5.85
C LYS A 130 -7.49 -26.28 4.43
N GLN A 131 -8.77 -26.32 4.03
CA GLN A 131 -9.22 -25.88 2.72
C GLN A 131 -9.05 -24.38 2.55
N ILE A 132 -9.42 -23.58 3.55
CA ILE A 132 -9.31 -22.11 3.52
C ILE A 132 -7.86 -21.69 3.46
N ILE A 133 -6.96 -22.32 4.25
CA ILE A 133 -5.51 -22.07 4.19
C ILE A 133 -4.97 -22.39 2.80
N ALA A 134 -5.33 -23.53 2.22
CA ALA A 134 -4.87 -23.89 0.87
C ALA A 134 -5.39 -22.92 -0.21
N GLN A 135 -6.66 -22.47 -0.11
CA GLN A 135 -7.21 -21.46 -0.98
C GLN A 135 -6.50 -20.11 -0.82
N PHE A 136 -6.20 -19.70 0.41
CA PHE A 136 -5.43 -18.49 0.70
C PHE A 136 -4.05 -18.55 0.05
N GLN A 137 -3.28 -19.61 0.27
CA GLN A 137 -1.95 -19.78 -0.32
C GLN A 137 -1.99 -19.77 -1.85
N ALA A 138 -2.99 -20.42 -2.46
CA ALA A 138 -3.19 -20.40 -3.91
C ALA A 138 -3.54 -18.99 -4.43
N ALA A 139 -4.42 -18.27 -3.74
CA ALA A 139 -4.77 -16.89 -4.09
C ALA A 139 -3.57 -15.95 -3.92
N GLN A 140 -2.84 -16.07 -2.82
CA GLN A 140 -1.61 -15.30 -2.57
C GLN A 140 -0.56 -15.53 -3.66
N LYS A 141 -0.33 -16.80 -4.05
CA LYS A 141 0.59 -17.13 -5.14
C LYS A 141 0.17 -16.49 -6.46
N ARG A 142 -1.12 -16.52 -6.80
CA ARG A 142 -1.64 -15.86 -8.02
C ARG A 142 -1.44 -14.33 -7.96
N LEU A 143 -1.78 -13.71 -6.83
CA LEU A 143 -1.62 -12.27 -6.65
C LEU A 143 -0.17 -11.84 -6.81
N ILE A 144 0.77 -12.56 -6.22
CA ILE A 144 2.21 -12.29 -6.34
C ILE A 144 2.68 -12.48 -7.78
N SER A 145 2.25 -13.58 -8.45
CA SER A 145 2.67 -13.87 -9.83
C SER A 145 2.02 -12.96 -10.88
N SER A 146 0.88 -12.34 -10.58
CA SER A 146 0.23 -11.37 -11.47
C SER A 146 0.92 -10.02 -11.48
N PHE A 147 1.78 -9.77 -10.49
CA PHE A 147 2.51 -8.53 -10.32
C PHE A 147 3.97 -8.73 -10.79
N ALA A 148 4.18 -8.52 -12.10
CA ALA A 148 5.52 -8.56 -12.69
C ALA A 148 6.28 -7.29 -12.31
N GLN A 149 7.43 -7.47 -11.69
CA GLN A 149 8.37 -6.42 -11.34
C GLN A 149 9.72 -6.69 -11.99
N ASP A 150 10.46 -5.62 -12.24
CA ASP A 150 11.84 -5.72 -12.68
C ASP A 150 12.71 -6.28 -11.55
N GLU A 151 13.82 -6.92 -11.91
CA GLU A 151 14.83 -7.32 -10.94
C GLU A 151 15.46 -6.09 -10.28
N ALA A 152 15.77 -6.21 -8.99
CA ALA A 152 16.39 -5.13 -8.26
C ALA A 152 17.84 -4.91 -8.70
N PRO A 153 18.36 -3.67 -8.62
CA PRO A 153 19.79 -3.41 -8.75
C PRO A 153 20.62 -4.28 -7.79
N SER A 154 21.81 -4.67 -8.19
CA SER A 154 22.65 -5.58 -7.42
C SER A 154 23.65 -4.86 -6.53
N THR A 155 23.99 -3.61 -6.88
CA THR A 155 25.00 -2.81 -6.17
C THR A 155 24.44 -1.46 -5.72
N GLU A 156 25.11 -0.85 -4.75
CA GLU A 156 24.75 0.48 -4.25
C GLU A 156 24.82 1.52 -5.37
N GLU A 157 25.83 1.43 -6.23
CA GLU A 157 26.03 2.35 -7.36
C GLU A 157 24.87 2.26 -8.37
N GLU A 158 24.36 1.07 -8.62
CA GLU A 158 23.21 0.86 -9.49
C GLU A 158 21.93 1.44 -8.87
N TYR A 159 21.72 1.29 -7.56
CA TYR A 159 20.61 1.97 -6.86
C TYR A 159 20.75 3.48 -6.93
N GLN A 160 21.94 4.03 -6.71
CA GLN A 160 22.22 5.46 -6.83
C GLN A 160 21.93 5.97 -8.23
N ALA A 161 22.35 5.25 -9.26
CA ALA A 161 22.08 5.62 -10.65
C ALA A 161 20.58 5.57 -10.98
N HIS A 162 19.86 4.53 -10.48
CA HIS A 162 18.43 4.35 -10.69
C HIS A 162 17.61 5.47 -10.06
N TYR A 163 17.97 5.87 -8.84
CA TYR A 163 17.23 6.84 -8.04
C TYR A 163 17.86 8.25 -8.03
N CYS A 164 18.77 8.55 -8.95
CA CYS A 164 19.47 9.85 -9.01
C CYS A 164 18.53 11.07 -8.99
N GLY A 165 17.31 10.93 -9.55
CA GLY A 165 16.31 12.00 -9.54
C GLY A 165 15.72 12.31 -8.16
N PHE A 166 15.89 11.42 -7.16
CA PHE A 166 15.39 11.62 -5.80
C PHE A 166 16.43 12.25 -4.87
N GLU A 167 17.70 12.34 -5.29
CA GLU A 167 18.82 12.81 -4.46
C GLU A 167 18.59 14.22 -3.90
N ALA A 168 18.10 15.14 -4.73
CA ALA A 168 17.88 16.54 -4.37
C ALA A 168 16.45 16.84 -3.88
N MET A 169 15.61 15.81 -3.70
CA MET A 169 14.23 16.03 -3.29
C MET A 169 14.14 16.44 -1.82
N PRO A 170 13.22 17.39 -1.47
CA PRO A 170 13.10 17.91 -0.11
C PRO A 170 12.34 16.96 0.84
N PHE A 171 11.80 15.87 0.35
CA PHE A 171 11.12 14.83 1.13
C PHE A 171 12.00 13.58 1.25
N ALA A 172 11.84 12.83 2.34
CA ALA A 172 12.55 11.59 2.53
C ALA A 172 12.05 10.53 1.55
N PHE A 173 13.00 9.88 0.86
CA PHE A 173 12.71 8.74 -0.02
C PHE A 173 13.66 7.60 0.29
N THR A 174 13.14 6.39 0.31
CA THR A 174 13.91 5.14 0.45
C THR A 174 13.32 4.05 -0.42
N ASP A 175 14.17 3.18 -0.93
CA ASP A 175 13.81 1.85 -1.41
C ASP A 175 14.24 0.83 -0.36
N ILE A 176 13.32 -0.03 0.03
CA ILE A 176 13.55 -1.07 1.03
C ILE A 176 13.26 -2.45 0.44
N GLU A 177 14.15 -3.40 0.71
CA GLU A 177 13.95 -4.81 0.42
C GLU A 177 13.32 -5.49 1.63
N MET A 178 12.17 -6.12 1.43
CA MET A 178 11.45 -6.80 2.49
C MET A 178 12.04 -8.18 2.79
N ILE A 179 12.20 -8.50 4.06
CA ILE A 179 12.59 -9.83 4.54
C ILE A 179 11.32 -10.58 4.93
N PHE A 180 11.12 -11.76 4.33
CA PHE A 180 9.93 -12.58 4.56
C PHE A 180 10.25 -13.87 5.29
N ASP A 181 9.34 -14.33 6.15
CA ASP A 181 9.36 -15.68 6.73
C ASP A 181 8.90 -16.74 5.69
N GLU A 182 8.94 -18.02 6.11
CA GLU A 182 8.51 -19.17 5.28
C GLU A 182 7.01 -19.06 4.88
N LYS A 183 6.20 -18.33 5.62
CA LYS A 183 4.78 -18.07 5.33
C LYS A 183 4.56 -16.82 4.48
N ARG A 184 5.64 -16.21 3.98
CA ARG A 184 5.65 -14.96 3.21
C ARG A 184 5.07 -13.77 3.98
N ARG A 185 5.26 -13.73 5.29
CA ARG A 185 4.96 -12.56 6.11
C ARG A 185 6.23 -11.75 6.28
N ALA A 186 6.13 -10.44 6.11
CA ALA A 186 7.26 -9.56 6.36
C ALA A 186 7.66 -9.60 7.85
N VAL A 187 8.95 -9.77 8.10
CA VAL A 187 9.52 -9.81 9.46
C VAL A 187 10.51 -8.68 9.70
N ASP A 188 11.09 -8.12 8.63
CA ASP A 188 12.03 -6.99 8.67
C ASP A 188 12.17 -6.40 7.26
N TRP A 189 12.98 -5.38 7.10
CA TRP A 189 13.41 -4.86 5.80
C TRP A 189 14.84 -4.35 5.84
N VAL A 190 15.49 -4.30 4.69
CA VAL A 190 16.84 -3.74 4.50
C VAL A 190 16.72 -2.45 3.69
N PHE A 191 17.37 -1.39 4.12
CA PHE A 191 17.49 -0.15 3.35
C PHE A 191 18.44 -0.35 2.17
N ARG A 192 17.92 -0.28 0.94
CA ARG A 192 18.72 -0.44 -0.29
C ARG A 192 19.12 0.89 -0.91
N TYR A 193 18.26 1.89 -0.77
CA TYR A 193 18.53 3.27 -1.17
C TYR A 193 17.89 4.25 -0.19
N GLY A 194 18.50 5.41 -0.07
CA GLY A 194 17.93 6.56 0.66
C GLY A 194 18.55 7.86 0.20
N ASN A 195 17.75 8.91 0.17
CA ASN A 195 18.24 10.24 -0.15
C ASN A 195 18.69 11.03 1.12
N PRO A 196 19.38 12.18 0.99
CA PRO A 196 19.81 12.98 2.14
C PRO A 196 18.68 13.40 3.10
N ALA A 197 17.46 13.58 2.58
CA ALA A 197 16.31 13.91 3.42
C ALA A 197 15.90 12.73 4.33
N LEU A 198 16.11 11.47 3.88
CA LEU A 198 15.92 10.29 4.74
C LEU A 198 16.90 10.29 5.91
N ALA A 199 18.18 10.55 5.64
CA ALA A 199 19.20 10.63 6.72
C ALA A 199 18.83 11.66 7.78
N LYS A 200 18.29 12.80 7.36
CA LYS A 200 17.80 13.85 8.25
C LYS A 200 16.60 13.38 9.07
N LEU A 201 15.64 12.72 8.43
CA LEU A 201 14.42 12.22 9.08
C LEU A 201 14.75 11.13 10.12
N GLU A 202 15.54 10.12 9.72
CA GLU A 202 15.95 9.00 10.59
C GLU A 202 17.03 9.40 11.62
N LYS A 203 17.60 10.59 11.48
CA LYS A 203 18.69 11.10 12.34
C LYS A 203 19.93 10.20 12.33
N LEU A 204 20.14 9.46 11.24
CA LEU A 204 21.26 8.56 11.02
C LEU A 204 21.92 8.85 9.67
N PRO A 205 23.26 8.72 9.56
CA PRO A 205 23.95 8.85 8.26
C PRO A 205 23.51 7.78 7.27
N LEU A 206 23.38 8.11 5.97
CA LEU A 206 23.02 7.16 4.92
C LEU A 206 23.92 5.92 4.93
N LYS A 207 25.23 6.10 5.10
CA LYS A 207 26.18 4.99 5.21
C LYS A 207 25.91 4.00 6.33
N THR A 208 25.13 4.40 7.35
CA THR A 208 24.70 3.53 8.44
C THR A 208 23.38 2.86 8.11
N LEU A 209 22.50 3.54 7.36
CA LEU A 209 21.19 3.03 6.96
C LEU A 209 21.33 2.00 5.83
N ILE A 210 22.03 2.38 4.74
CA ILE A 210 22.10 1.55 3.53
C ILE A 210 22.81 0.21 3.82
N GLY A 211 22.18 -0.88 3.42
CA GLY A 211 22.64 -2.24 3.67
C GLY A 211 22.30 -2.79 5.06
N SER A 212 21.80 -1.96 5.97
CA SER A 212 21.38 -2.41 7.32
C SER A 212 19.90 -2.75 7.34
N SER A 213 19.53 -3.75 8.15
CA SER A 213 18.12 -4.02 8.40
C SER A 213 17.56 -3.05 9.44
N PHE A 214 16.24 -2.78 9.34
CA PHE A 214 15.58 -1.90 10.31
C PHE A 214 15.73 -2.41 11.74
N GLY A 215 15.47 -3.71 11.96
CA GLY A 215 15.57 -4.32 13.28
C GLY A 215 16.99 -4.32 13.86
N SER A 216 18.04 -4.14 13.05
CA SER A 216 19.43 -3.97 13.54
C SER A 216 19.73 -2.55 14.04
N LEU A 217 18.99 -1.56 13.53
CA LEU A 217 19.20 -0.14 13.86
C LEU A 217 18.24 0.37 14.91
N PHE A 218 17.01 -0.14 14.92
CA PHE A 218 15.91 0.35 15.74
C PHE A 218 15.30 -0.78 16.57
N SER A 219 15.10 -0.56 17.85
CA SER A 219 14.60 -1.58 18.79
C SER A 219 13.08 -1.72 18.82
N ASN A 220 12.33 -0.77 18.28
CA ASN A 220 10.89 -0.67 18.44
C ASN A 220 10.18 -0.66 17.08
N MET A 221 10.25 -1.77 16.35
CA MET A 221 9.53 -1.91 15.10
C MET A 221 8.03 -2.01 15.34
N ASP A 222 7.24 -1.05 14.82
CA ASP A 222 5.80 -1.17 14.83
C ASP A 222 5.33 -2.08 13.68
N ALA A 223 4.64 -3.15 14.04
CA ALA A 223 4.13 -4.14 13.09
C ALA A 223 3.21 -3.55 12.00
N LYS A 224 2.62 -2.36 12.22
CA LYS A 224 1.80 -1.68 11.21
C LYS A 224 2.59 -1.31 9.95
N TRP A 225 3.85 -0.88 10.11
CA TRP A 225 4.72 -0.52 8.98
C TRP A 225 5.10 -1.75 8.17
N LEU A 226 5.44 -2.86 8.84
CA LEU A 226 5.70 -4.14 8.15
C LEU A 226 4.53 -4.56 7.28
N ARG A 227 3.29 -4.51 7.82
CA ARG A 227 2.08 -4.89 7.07
C ARG A 227 1.80 -3.97 5.88
N LEU A 228 2.09 -2.67 6.05
CA LEU A 228 1.92 -1.69 4.98
C LEU A 228 2.89 -1.97 3.81
N TYR A 229 4.17 -2.13 4.14
CA TYR A 229 5.22 -2.36 3.15
C TYR A 229 5.11 -3.74 2.49
N GLU A 230 4.72 -4.77 3.23
CA GLU A 230 4.41 -6.11 2.72
C GLU A 230 3.37 -6.05 1.59
N ARG A 231 2.29 -5.31 1.78
CA ARG A 231 1.23 -5.17 0.77
C ARG A 231 1.73 -4.49 -0.50
N ALA A 232 2.56 -3.48 -0.36
CA ALA A 232 3.18 -2.84 -1.51
C ALA A 232 4.12 -3.80 -2.25
N ALA A 233 5.02 -4.46 -1.52
CA ALA A 233 6.05 -5.33 -2.10
C ALA A 233 5.48 -6.62 -2.72
N LEU A 234 4.49 -7.26 -2.07
CA LEU A 234 3.94 -8.54 -2.54
C LEU A 234 2.78 -8.40 -3.51
N TYR A 235 1.90 -7.42 -3.29
CA TYR A 235 0.64 -7.32 -4.02
C TYR A 235 0.57 -6.12 -4.97
N GLY A 236 1.65 -5.34 -5.07
CA GLY A 236 1.72 -4.19 -5.95
C GLY A 236 0.81 -3.04 -5.53
N GLU A 237 0.40 -2.98 -4.27
CA GLU A 237 -0.50 -1.94 -3.80
C GLU A 237 0.23 -0.60 -3.64
N ARG A 238 -0.47 0.48 -3.95
CA ARG A 238 -0.05 1.84 -3.62
C ARG A 238 -0.87 2.31 -2.43
N LEU A 239 -0.21 2.61 -1.35
CA LEU A 239 -0.84 2.91 -0.07
C LEU A 239 -0.37 4.27 0.44
N GLU A 240 -1.28 4.98 1.09
CA GLU A 240 -1.00 6.25 1.74
C GLU A 240 -1.54 6.16 3.17
N VAL A 241 -0.69 6.45 4.12
CA VAL A 241 -1.01 6.40 5.56
C VAL A 241 -0.47 7.64 6.24
N MET A 242 -1.22 8.17 7.20
CA MET A 242 -0.75 9.17 8.17
C MET A 242 -0.83 8.53 9.54
N ASP A 243 0.32 8.43 10.22
CA ASP A 243 0.40 7.84 11.56
C ASP A 243 1.63 8.34 12.31
N TYR A 244 1.62 8.14 13.62
CA TYR A 244 2.75 8.44 14.47
C TYR A 244 3.81 7.34 14.38
N SER A 245 5.06 7.71 14.16
CA SER A 245 6.22 6.82 14.21
C SER A 245 6.94 7.01 15.54
N PRO A 246 6.89 6.03 16.46
CA PRO A 246 7.60 6.10 17.72
C PRO A 246 9.11 6.14 17.55
N GLU A 247 9.64 5.51 16.50
CA GLU A 247 11.06 5.40 16.19
C GLU A 247 11.64 6.77 15.83
N ILE A 248 10.91 7.53 15.02
CA ILE A 248 11.29 8.88 14.59
C ILE A 248 10.86 9.91 15.62
N GLY A 249 9.78 9.63 16.37
CA GLY A 249 9.16 10.54 17.32
C GLY A 249 8.34 11.65 16.63
N ALA A 250 7.74 11.35 15.47
CA ALA A 250 6.99 12.32 14.67
C ALA A 250 5.77 11.70 14.01
N TRP A 251 4.78 12.54 13.70
CA TRP A 251 3.69 12.17 12.81
C TRP A 251 4.17 12.18 11.37
N LEU A 252 4.03 11.05 10.69
CA LEU A 252 4.46 10.87 9.32
C LEU A 252 3.26 10.70 8.38
N LYS A 253 3.37 11.28 7.20
CA LYS A 253 2.64 10.85 6.02
C LYS A 253 3.57 9.97 5.21
N VAL A 254 3.18 8.72 5.01
CA VAL A 254 3.94 7.73 4.24
C VAL A 254 3.15 7.34 3.00
N ILE A 255 3.79 7.44 1.85
CA ILE A 255 3.28 6.93 0.58
C ILE A 255 4.20 5.78 0.19
N CYS A 256 3.67 4.56 0.14
CA CYS A 256 4.43 3.40 -0.27
C CYS A 256 3.87 2.79 -1.56
N PHE A 257 4.77 2.27 -2.37
CA PHE A 257 4.47 1.72 -3.69
C PHE A 257 5.50 0.66 -4.08
N PRO A 258 5.11 -0.28 -4.96
CA PRO A 258 6.03 -1.30 -5.42
C PRO A 258 7.13 -0.70 -6.30
N THR A 259 8.35 -1.21 -6.16
CA THR A 259 9.51 -0.86 -6.98
C THR A 259 10.05 -2.07 -7.72
N PHE A 260 10.83 -2.91 -7.07
CA PHE A 260 11.38 -4.15 -7.61
C PHE A 260 10.74 -5.36 -6.94
N GLN A 261 11.04 -6.56 -7.41
CA GLN A 261 10.54 -7.78 -6.81
C GLN A 261 10.95 -7.90 -5.34
N GLY A 262 9.94 -7.91 -4.46
CA GLY A 262 10.16 -7.95 -3.00
C GLY A 262 10.54 -6.61 -2.38
N HIS A 263 10.49 -5.52 -3.14
CA HIS A 263 10.84 -4.18 -2.69
C HIS A 263 9.64 -3.25 -2.60
N CYS A 264 9.81 -2.22 -1.78
CA CYS A 264 8.85 -1.14 -1.61
C CYS A 264 9.58 0.22 -1.58
N GLY A 265 9.16 1.12 -2.45
CA GLY A 265 9.55 2.53 -2.37
C GLY A 265 8.68 3.26 -1.36
N CYS A 266 9.30 4.06 -0.50
CA CYS A 266 8.61 4.84 0.52
C CYS A 266 8.97 6.32 0.40
N ILE A 267 7.95 7.16 0.26
CA ILE A 267 8.08 8.62 0.40
C ILE A 267 7.53 8.99 1.77
N LEU A 268 8.35 9.65 2.58
CA LEU A 268 7.99 10.02 3.94
C LEU A 268 8.04 11.54 4.11
N PHE A 269 7.00 12.08 4.70
CA PHE A 269 6.89 13.47 5.09
C PHE A 269 6.74 13.55 6.61
N ASP A 270 7.63 14.29 7.26
CA ASP A 270 7.39 14.73 8.63
C ASP A 270 6.32 15.82 8.62
N LEU A 271 5.18 15.55 9.26
CA LEU A 271 4.07 16.50 9.28
C LEU A 271 4.35 17.72 10.16
N SER A 272 5.34 17.66 11.05
CA SER A 272 5.79 18.79 11.84
C SER A 272 6.60 19.80 11.00
N ASP A 273 7.33 19.30 9.99
CA ASP A 273 8.14 20.10 9.07
C ASP A 273 7.31 20.73 7.92
N ILE A 274 6.08 20.25 7.70
CA ILE A 274 5.17 20.92 6.78
C ILE A 274 4.75 22.24 7.44
N ALA A 275 5.59 23.23 7.29
CA ALA A 275 5.25 24.61 7.60
C ALA A 275 4.05 24.96 6.72
N TYR A 276 2.85 24.88 7.29
CA TYR A 276 1.65 25.52 6.73
C TYR A 276 1.99 26.99 6.65
N THR A 277 2.54 27.40 5.51
CA THR A 277 2.70 28.81 5.19
C THR A 277 1.31 29.45 5.36
N LYS A 278 1.06 29.99 6.57
CA LYS A 278 -0.07 30.85 6.91
C LYS A 278 -1.49 30.30 6.65
N ILE A 279 -1.76 29.03 6.95
CA ILE A 279 -3.12 28.72 7.43
C ILE A 279 -3.12 29.17 8.89
N SER A 280 -3.97 30.16 9.19
CA SER A 280 -4.03 30.82 10.50
C SER A 280 -3.89 29.81 11.65
N ARG A 281 -3.28 30.21 12.79
CA ARG A 281 -3.20 29.44 14.04
C ARG A 281 -4.55 28.76 14.42
N GLN A 282 -5.68 29.30 13.98
CA GLN A 282 -7.02 28.75 14.15
C GLN A 282 -7.25 27.45 13.36
N GLY A 283 -6.71 27.30 12.13
CA GLY A 283 -6.82 26.08 11.35
C GLY A 283 -6.01 24.92 11.93
N SER A 284 -4.79 25.20 12.41
CA SER A 284 -3.95 24.20 13.08
C SER A 284 -4.56 23.71 14.40
N GLN A 285 -5.16 24.60 15.18
CA GLN A 285 -5.87 24.24 16.41
C GLN A 285 -7.16 23.45 16.14
N ALA A 286 -7.88 23.78 15.07
CA ALA A 286 -9.07 23.02 14.68
C ALA A 286 -8.71 21.61 14.21
N MET A 287 -7.61 21.47 13.49
CA MET A 287 -7.12 20.17 13.02
C MET A 287 -6.60 19.30 14.17
N MET A 288 -5.84 19.87 15.13
CA MET A 288 -5.43 19.16 16.34
C MET A 288 -6.63 18.69 17.18
N ARG A 289 -7.62 19.55 17.38
CA ARG A 289 -8.87 19.17 18.08
C ARG A 289 -9.65 18.07 17.37
N TYR A 290 -9.57 17.99 16.04
CA TYR A 290 -10.20 16.92 15.27
C TYR A 290 -9.47 15.59 15.49
N PHE A 291 -8.14 15.59 15.56
CA PHE A 291 -7.34 14.41 15.86
C PHE A 291 -7.53 13.93 17.30
N ASP A 292 -7.49 14.86 18.29
CA ASP A 292 -7.72 14.52 19.71
C ASP A 292 -9.12 13.89 19.89
N LYS A 293 -10.14 14.43 19.22
CA LYS A 293 -11.50 13.93 19.30
C LYS A 293 -11.70 12.58 18.61
N SER A 294 -10.93 12.29 17.54
CA SER A 294 -10.95 10.98 16.89
C SER A 294 -10.26 9.92 17.75
N GLN A 295 -9.23 10.29 18.51
CA GLN A 295 -8.52 9.40 19.43
C GLN A 295 -9.38 9.08 20.67
N GLU A 296 -10.08 10.08 21.23
CA GLU A 296 -11.05 9.87 22.33
C GLU A 296 -12.23 8.95 21.92
N MET A 297 -12.64 8.99 20.64
CA MET A 297 -13.67 8.08 20.13
C MET A 297 -13.15 6.65 19.92
N THR A 298 -11.85 6.47 19.67
CA THR A 298 -11.24 5.14 19.51
C THR A 298 -10.95 4.49 20.86
N ASP A 299 -10.64 5.29 21.89
CA ASP A 299 -10.38 4.81 23.25
C ASP A 299 -11.66 4.53 24.06
N SER A 300 -12.82 4.90 23.52
CA SER A 300 -14.15 4.70 24.16
C SER A 300 -14.97 3.55 23.55
N LEU A 301 -14.41 2.77 22.63
CA LEU A 301 -14.92 1.54 22.03
C LEU A 301 -14.11 0.32 22.46
#